data_f96c9908e66ad366f010bf240f844c0f
#
_entry.id   f96c9908e66ad366f010bf240f844c0f
#
_cell.length_a   1.000
_cell.length_b   1.000
_cell.length_c   1.000
_cell.angle_alpha   90.00
_cell.angle_beta   90.00
_cell.angle_gamma   90.00
#
_symmetry.space_group_name_H-M   'P 1'
#
loop_
_entity.id
_entity.type
_entity.pdbx_description
1 polymer ?
#
loop_
_entity_poly.entity_id
_entity_poly.type
_entity_poly.pdbx_seq_one_letter_code
_entity_poly.pdbx_strand_id
1 'polypeptide(L)'
;RQRQMCIRDSYNFERMNLPKDHPARDMQDTFYITEEILLRTHTSPVQARTLDKHDFSKGPLKMISPGRVFRRDTDDATHSHQFHQIEGLVVGKNISMGDLKGTLEMIIQKMFGAERQIRLRPSYFPFTEPSVEVDVSCFKCGGKGCNVCKKTGWIEILGAGMVHPQVLEMSGVDSEEYSGFAFGLGQERIAMLRYGINDIRGFYQGDVRFSEQFK
;
A
#
# COMPACT_ATOMS: atom_id res chain seq x y z
N ARG A 1 -4.45 -16.81 9.45
CA ARG A 1 -4.45 -16.43 8.02
C ARG A 1 -3.20 -15.66 7.56
N GLN A 2 -2.27 -15.36 8.45
CA GLN A 2 -0.95 -14.79 8.12
C GLN A 2 0.07 -15.82 7.55
N ARG A 3 -0.34 -17.06 7.32
CA ARG A 3 0.52 -18.18 6.91
C ARG A 3 0.94 -18.17 5.43
N GLN A 4 0.77 -17.05 4.73
CA GLN A 4 1.07 -16.96 3.29
C GLN A 4 2.14 -15.90 3.02
N MET A 5 3.26 -15.95 3.74
CA MET A 5 4.45 -15.16 3.39
C MET A 5 5.06 -15.67 2.09
N CYS A 6 5.17 -16.99 1.94
CA CYS A 6 5.57 -17.63 0.69
C CYS A 6 4.35 -17.81 -0.21
N ILE A 7 4.39 -17.25 -1.40
CA ILE A 7 3.30 -17.30 -2.36
C ILE A 7 3.81 -17.60 -3.76
N ARG A 8 2.88 -18.00 -4.64
CA ARG A 8 3.21 -18.18 -6.05
C ARG A 8 3.42 -16.84 -6.73
N ASP A 9 4.42 -16.79 -7.59
CA ASP A 9 4.74 -15.66 -8.45
C ASP A 9 3.51 -15.12 -9.20
N SER A 10 2.68 -15.99 -9.77
CA SER A 10 1.47 -15.61 -10.49
C SER A 10 0.51 -14.74 -9.65
N TYR A 11 0.34 -15.02 -8.36
CA TYR A 11 -0.49 -14.19 -7.49
C TYR A 11 0.19 -12.89 -7.05
N ASN A 12 1.53 -12.89 -6.95
CA ASN A 12 2.26 -11.69 -6.54
C ASN A 12 2.37 -10.69 -7.69
N PHE A 13 2.52 -11.17 -8.91
CA PHE A 13 2.83 -10.34 -10.06
C PHE A 13 1.80 -10.45 -11.21
N GLU A 14 1.62 -11.62 -11.81
CA GLU A 14 0.78 -11.75 -13.04
C GLU A 14 -0.66 -11.28 -12.78
N ARG A 15 -1.28 -11.71 -11.68
CA ARG A 15 -2.64 -11.29 -11.28
C ARG A 15 -2.74 -9.81 -10.89
N MET A 16 -1.60 -9.12 -10.76
CA MET A 16 -1.46 -7.70 -10.51
C MET A 16 -1.00 -6.93 -11.76
N ASN A 17 -1.30 -7.46 -12.94
CA ASN A 17 -0.94 -6.86 -14.23
C ASN A 17 0.58 -6.67 -14.43
N LEU A 18 1.37 -7.60 -13.89
CA LEU A 18 2.83 -7.66 -14.00
C LEU A 18 3.25 -9.00 -14.64
N PRO A 19 3.15 -9.15 -15.96
CA PRO A 19 3.62 -10.37 -16.66
C PRO A 19 5.14 -10.55 -16.51
N LYS A 20 5.65 -11.74 -16.86
CA LYS A 20 7.04 -12.13 -16.62
C LYS A 20 8.07 -11.20 -17.27
N ASP A 21 7.74 -10.59 -18.38
CA ASP A 21 8.56 -9.67 -19.17
C ASP A 21 8.30 -8.18 -18.86
N HIS A 22 7.48 -7.87 -17.85
CA HIS A 22 7.14 -6.49 -17.52
C HIS A 22 8.34 -5.77 -16.85
N PRO A 23 8.76 -4.58 -17.35
CA PRO A 23 9.93 -3.86 -16.82
C PRO A 23 9.86 -3.54 -15.33
N ALA A 24 8.67 -3.23 -14.81
CA ALA A 24 8.49 -2.94 -13.38
C ALA A 24 8.73 -4.15 -12.46
N ARG A 25 8.81 -5.36 -13.02
CA ARG A 25 9.10 -6.58 -12.26
C ARG A 25 10.58 -6.65 -11.87
N ASP A 26 11.48 -6.19 -12.73
CA ASP A 26 12.91 -6.11 -12.47
C ASP A 26 13.26 -5.05 -11.41
N MET A 27 12.38 -4.04 -11.27
CA MET A 27 12.54 -2.98 -10.26
C MET A 27 12.16 -3.43 -8.85
N GLN A 28 11.53 -4.60 -8.69
CA GLN A 28 11.17 -5.15 -7.40
C GLN A 28 12.18 -6.22 -6.98
N ASP A 29 13.15 -5.83 -6.20
CA ASP A 29 14.07 -6.76 -5.55
C ASP A 29 13.28 -7.78 -4.70
N THR A 30 13.16 -9.01 -5.23
CA THR A 30 12.30 -10.05 -4.68
C THR A 30 13.12 -11.21 -4.15
N PHE A 31 12.74 -11.73 -2.98
CA PHE A 31 13.29 -12.97 -2.44
C PHE A 31 12.56 -14.17 -3.03
N TYR A 32 13.15 -14.85 -3.99
CA TYR A 32 12.67 -16.12 -4.54
C TYR A 32 13.15 -17.29 -3.69
N ILE A 33 12.24 -18.24 -3.40
CA ILE A 33 12.53 -19.53 -2.75
C ILE A 33 12.76 -20.60 -3.84
N THR A 34 11.93 -20.58 -4.88
CA THR A 34 12.06 -21.34 -6.12
C THR A 34 11.71 -20.42 -7.29
N GLU A 35 11.81 -20.90 -8.52
CA GLU A 35 11.41 -20.14 -9.71
C GLU A 35 9.96 -19.64 -9.67
N GLU A 36 9.07 -20.34 -8.95
CA GLU A 36 7.64 -20.01 -8.87
C GLU A 36 7.18 -19.53 -7.48
N ILE A 37 7.98 -19.72 -6.44
CA ILE A 37 7.62 -19.38 -5.05
C ILE A 37 8.55 -18.29 -4.55
N LEU A 38 7.96 -17.25 -3.98
CA LEU A 38 8.68 -16.09 -3.46
C LEU A 38 8.11 -15.65 -2.09
N LEU A 39 8.87 -14.82 -1.39
CA LEU A 39 8.36 -14.04 -0.26
C LEU A 39 7.59 -12.84 -0.83
N ARG A 40 6.32 -12.68 -0.44
CA ARG A 40 5.45 -11.63 -1.01
C ARG A 40 6.05 -10.23 -0.83
N THR A 41 6.04 -9.44 -1.89
CA THR A 41 6.58 -8.08 -1.93
C THR A 41 5.56 -7.01 -1.52
N HIS A 42 4.29 -7.39 -1.50
CA HIS A 42 3.14 -6.57 -1.12
C HIS A 42 1.97 -7.46 -0.67
N THR A 43 0.91 -6.87 -0.14
CA THR A 43 -0.25 -7.64 0.34
C THR A 43 -1.34 -7.80 -0.73
N SER A 44 -1.16 -7.26 -1.93
CA SER A 44 -2.10 -7.33 -3.07
C SER A 44 -2.51 -8.75 -3.50
N PRO A 45 -1.70 -9.83 -3.32
CA PRO A 45 -2.17 -11.20 -3.55
C PRO A 45 -3.43 -11.58 -2.77
N VAL A 46 -3.66 -10.94 -1.62
CA VAL A 46 -4.90 -11.15 -0.84
C VAL A 46 -6.08 -10.51 -1.55
N GLN A 47 -5.88 -9.36 -2.22
CA GLN A 47 -6.91 -8.70 -3.03
C GLN A 47 -7.37 -9.63 -4.16
N ALA A 48 -6.44 -10.15 -4.98
CA ALA A 48 -6.77 -11.09 -6.06
C ALA A 48 -7.55 -12.31 -5.56
N ARG A 49 -7.08 -12.95 -4.47
CA ARG A 49 -7.76 -14.12 -3.90
C ARG A 49 -9.12 -13.81 -3.30
N THR A 50 -9.34 -12.58 -2.87
CA THR A 50 -10.63 -12.16 -2.34
C THR A 50 -11.59 -11.85 -3.48
N LEU A 51 -11.12 -11.20 -4.54
CA LEU A 51 -11.88 -10.97 -5.78
C LEU A 51 -12.36 -12.29 -6.39
N ASP A 52 -11.47 -13.30 -6.49
CA ASP A 52 -11.81 -14.64 -7.02
C ASP A 52 -12.97 -15.33 -6.30
N LYS A 53 -13.29 -14.92 -5.08
CA LYS A 53 -14.26 -15.59 -4.20
C LYS A 53 -15.46 -14.73 -3.85
N HIS A 54 -15.41 -13.44 -4.18
CA HIS A 54 -16.45 -12.51 -3.79
C HIS A 54 -17.66 -12.65 -4.70
N ASP A 55 -18.84 -12.71 -4.08
CA ASP A 55 -20.13 -12.72 -4.76
C ASP A 55 -20.71 -11.30 -4.79
N PHE A 56 -20.55 -10.63 -5.92
CA PHE A 56 -21.02 -9.25 -6.12
C PHE A 56 -22.55 -9.09 -6.07
N SER A 57 -23.32 -10.17 -6.15
CA SER A 57 -24.77 -10.11 -5.94
C SER A 57 -25.11 -9.74 -4.50
N LYS A 58 -24.20 -9.96 -3.55
CA LYS A 58 -24.33 -9.62 -2.12
C LYS A 58 -23.88 -8.21 -1.78
N GLY A 59 -23.41 -7.45 -2.77
CA GLY A 59 -22.97 -6.08 -2.60
C GLY A 59 -21.48 -5.85 -2.90
N PRO A 60 -20.98 -4.62 -2.72
CA PRO A 60 -19.60 -4.28 -3.03
C PRO A 60 -18.61 -5.00 -2.12
N LEU A 61 -17.46 -5.37 -2.69
CA LEU A 61 -16.31 -5.84 -1.93
C LEU A 61 -15.66 -4.65 -1.20
N LYS A 62 -15.44 -4.80 0.11
CA LYS A 62 -14.65 -3.88 0.92
C LYS A 62 -13.73 -4.71 1.80
N MET A 63 -12.42 -4.50 1.69
CA MET A 63 -11.47 -5.27 2.48
C MET A 63 -10.26 -4.46 2.90
N ILE A 64 -9.61 -4.93 3.98
CA ILE A 64 -8.30 -4.50 4.44
C ILE A 64 -7.41 -5.73 4.54
N SER A 65 -6.19 -5.62 4.05
CA SER A 65 -5.19 -6.69 4.08
C SER A 65 -3.91 -6.23 4.78
N PRO A 66 -3.81 -6.36 6.11
CA PRO A 66 -2.55 -6.15 6.80
C PRO A 66 -1.64 -7.39 6.68
N GLY A 67 -0.34 -7.16 6.55
CA GLY A 67 0.60 -8.28 6.54
C GLY A 67 2.04 -7.88 6.36
N ARG A 68 2.94 -8.78 6.78
CA ARG A 68 4.37 -8.63 6.57
C ARG A 68 4.70 -8.86 5.10
N VAL A 69 5.58 -8.03 4.57
CA VAL A 69 6.07 -8.08 3.19
C VAL A 69 7.60 -8.01 3.19
N PHE A 70 8.22 -8.43 2.08
CA PHE A 70 9.66 -8.60 1.98
C PHE A 70 10.16 -8.03 0.66
N ARG A 71 11.24 -7.26 0.73
CA ARG A 71 11.95 -6.72 -0.44
C ARG A 71 13.44 -6.81 -0.21
N ARG A 72 14.23 -6.97 -1.26
CA ARG A 72 15.70 -7.05 -1.16
C ARG A 72 16.34 -5.66 -0.98
N ASP A 73 15.65 -4.76 -0.31
CA ASP A 73 16.21 -3.46 0.05
C ASP A 73 17.36 -3.61 1.05
N THR A 74 18.35 -2.75 0.95
CA THR A 74 19.38 -2.61 1.98
C THR A 74 18.79 -1.93 3.20
N ASP A 75 19.00 -2.50 4.38
CA ASP A 75 18.53 -1.93 5.64
C ASP A 75 19.24 -0.61 5.95
N ASP A 76 18.46 0.47 6.03
CA ASP A 76 18.91 1.79 6.46
C ASP A 76 17.89 2.42 7.45
N ALA A 77 17.99 3.72 7.70
CA ALA A 77 17.08 4.40 8.62
C ALA A 77 15.63 4.49 8.10
N THR A 78 15.40 4.28 6.80
CA THR A 78 14.11 4.46 6.11
C THR A 78 13.63 3.23 5.38
N HIS A 79 14.50 2.26 5.12
CA HIS A 79 14.21 1.02 4.42
C HIS A 79 14.56 -0.19 5.29
N SER A 80 13.78 -1.26 5.13
CA SER A 80 14.05 -2.56 5.74
C SER A 80 13.66 -3.67 4.77
N HIS A 81 14.45 -4.74 4.74
CA HIS A 81 14.16 -5.92 3.92
C HIS A 81 12.84 -6.61 4.30
N GLN A 82 12.29 -6.30 5.45
CA GLN A 82 10.94 -6.69 5.88
C GLN A 82 10.22 -5.51 6.51
N PHE A 83 8.93 -5.38 6.24
CA PHE A 83 8.07 -4.38 6.87
C PHE A 83 6.61 -4.83 6.84
N HIS A 84 5.73 -4.08 7.48
CA HIS A 84 4.29 -4.34 7.43
C HIS A 84 3.61 -3.38 6.47
N GLN A 85 2.79 -3.95 5.60
CA GLN A 85 1.94 -3.20 4.69
C GLN A 85 0.48 -3.43 5.04
N ILE A 86 -0.32 -2.38 4.92
CA ILE A 86 -1.77 -2.45 5.00
C ILE A 86 -2.30 -1.97 3.66
N GLU A 87 -3.02 -2.83 2.96
CA GLU A 87 -3.73 -2.46 1.74
C GLU A 87 -5.23 -2.45 1.96
N GLY A 88 -5.90 -1.47 1.37
CA GLY A 88 -7.36 -1.41 1.28
C GLY A 88 -7.80 -1.60 -0.15
N LEU A 89 -8.94 -2.26 -0.35
CA LEU A 89 -9.60 -2.45 -1.65
C LEU A 89 -11.09 -2.24 -1.48
N VAL A 90 -11.66 -1.48 -2.39
CA VAL A 90 -13.12 -1.36 -2.57
C VAL A 90 -13.43 -1.60 -4.04
N VAL A 91 -14.34 -2.53 -4.33
CA VAL A 91 -14.83 -2.80 -5.70
C VAL A 91 -16.34 -2.89 -5.67
N GLY A 92 -17.01 -2.20 -6.57
CA GLY A 92 -18.46 -2.16 -6.68
C GLY A 92 -18.88 -1.40 -7.92
N LYS A 93 -20.20 -1.23 -8.10
CA LYS A 93 -20.72 -0.41 -9.20
C LYS A 93 -20.49 1.07 -8.91
N ASN A 94 -20.06 1.82 -9.94
CA ASN A 94 -19.89 3.27 -9.90
C ASN A 94 -18.90 3.78 -8.84
N ILE A 95 -17.91 2.99 -8.44
CA ILE A 95 -16.82 3.44 -7.56
C ILE A 95 -15.92 4.39 -8.33
N SER A 96 -15.60 5.53 -7.75
CA SER A 96 -14.91 6.63 -8.42
C SER A 96 -13.62 7.06 -7.71
N MET A 97 -12.82 7.86 -8.41
CA MET A 97 -11.66 8.54 -7.83
C MET A 97 -12.05 9.49 -6.67
N GLY A 98 -13.28 10.02 -6.71
CA GLY A 98 -13.84 10.83 -5.62
C GLY A 98 -14.04 10.03 -4.35
N ASP A 99 -14.49 8.76 -4.46
CA ASP A 99 -14.66 7.86 -3.31
C ASP A 99 -13.30 7.48 -2.72
N LEU A 100 -12.29 7.23 -3.55
CA LEU A 100 -10.91 7.03 -3.11
C LEU A 100 -10.42 8.25 -2.32
N LYS A 101 -10.52 9.45 -2.90
CA LYS A 101 -10.07 10.69 -2.26
C LYS A 101 -10.75 10.90 -0.91
N GLY A 102 -12.07 10.79 -0.83
CA GLY A 102 -12.84 10.95 0.42
C GLY A 102 -12.44 9.91 1.48
N THR A 103 -12.20 8.65 1.06
CA THR A 103 -11.72 7.59 1.96
C THR A 103 -10.34 7.92 2.52
N LEU A 104 -9.42 8.38 1.68
CA LEU A 104 -8.06 8.74 2.10
C LEU A 104 -8.06 9.96 3.01
N GLU A 105 -8.84 11.00 2.71
CA GLU A 105 -9.00 12.17 3.59
C GLU A 105 -9.48 11.77 4.97
N MET A 106 -10.49 10.92 5.06
CA MET A 106 -11.01 10.41 6.33
C MET A 106 -9.96 9.61 7.12
N ILE A 107 -9.20 8.73 6.46
CA ILE A 107 -8.13 7.94 7.08
C ILE A 107 -7.07 8.89 7.64
N ILE A 108 -6.58 9.83 6.86
CA ILE A 108 -5.53 10.75 7.23
C ILE A 108 -5.93 11.66 8.38
N GLN A 109 -7.13 12.20 8.34
CA GLN A 109 -7.64 13.04 9.41
C GLN A 109 -7.79 12.28 10.72
N LYS A 110 -8.25 11.02 10.68
CA LYS A 110 -8.32 10.17 11.88
C LYS A 110 -6.95 9.78 12.43
N MET A 111 -5.93 9.63 11.59
CA MET A 111 -4.59 9.24 11.99
C MET A 111 -3.73 10.40 12.48
N PHE A 112 -3.86 11.58 11.87
CA PHE A 112 -2.93 12.70 12.04
C PHE A 112 -3.58 14.03 12.45
N GLY A 113 -4.92 14.06 12.61
CA GLY A 113 -5.67 15.24 13.03
C GLY A 113 -6.54 15.83 11.91
N ALA A 114 -7.67 16.41 12.32
CA ALA A 114 -8.72 16.89 11.41
C ALA A 114 -8.27 18.02 10.46
N GLU A 115 -7.21 18.76 10.84
CA GLU A 115 -6.65 19.85 10.06
C GLU A 115 -5.73 19.37 8.92
N ARG A 116 -5.48 18.07 8.80
CA ARG A 116 -4.59 17.53 7.77
C ARG A 116 -5.25 17.52 6.40
N GLN A 117 -4.49 17.99 5.43
CA GLN A 117 -4.87 17.98 4.02
C GLN A 117 -4.09 16.92 3.27
N ILE A 118 -4.70 16.34 2.25
CA ILE A 118 -4.02 15.45 1.32
C ILE A 118 -3.80 16.14 -0.03
N ARG A 119 -2.77 15.68 -0.73
CA ARG A 119 -2.47 16.03 -2.11
C ARG A 119 -2.24 14.74 -2.88
N LEU A 120 -2.93 14.60 -4.01
CA LEU A 120 -2.74 13.48 -4.93
C LEU A 120 -1.78 13.93 -6.02
N ARG A 121 -0.69 13.21 -6.20
CA ARG A 121 0.27 13.41 -7.30
C ARG A 121 0.15 12.25 -8.28
N PRO A 122 0.10 12.48 -9.60
CA PRO A 122 0.14 11.41 -10.58
C PRO A 122 1.36 10.50 -10.35
N SER A 123 1.14 9.19 -10.47
CA SER A 123 2.17 8.17 -10.37
C SER A 123 1.84 7.01 -11.30
N TYR A 124 2.65 5.97 -11.28
CA TYR A 124 2.43 4.76 -12.06
C TYR A 124 2.59 3.52 -11.18
N PHE A 125 1.52 2.71 -11.15
CA PHE A 125 1.56 1.35 -10.62
C PHE A 125 0.86 0.42 -11.62
N PRO A 126 1.42 -0.76 -11.94
CA PRO A 126 0.85 -1.64 -12.97
C PRO A 126 -0.58 -2.11 -12.68
N PHE A 127 -0.95 -2.18 -11.40
CA PHE A 127 -2.24 -2.69 -10.92
C PHE A 127 -3.31 -1.59 -10.69
N THR A 128 -2.98 -0.32 -10.96
CA THR A 128 -3.93 0.80 -10.86
C THR A 128 -3.82 1.75 -12.03
N GLU A 129 -4.97 2.31 -12.48
CA GLU A 129 -5.05 3.32 -13.53
C GLU A 129 -6.35 4.16 -13.35
N PRO A 130 -6.25 5.48 -13.08
CA PRO A 130 -5.05 6.23 -12.77
C PRO A 130 -4.43 5.86 -11.42
N SER A 131 -3.09 6.03 -11.35
CA SER A 131 -2.32 5.84 -10.11
C SER A 131 -1.93 7.18 -9.51
N VAL A 132 -1.87 7.24 -8.19
CA VAL A 132 -1.47 8.43 -7.44
C VAL A 132 -0.60 8.09 -6.25
N GLU A 133 0.36 8.94 -5.97
CA GLU A 133 1.00 9.04 -4.67
C GLU A 133 0.25 10.06 -3.81
N VAL A 134 0.13 9.75 -2.53
CA VAL A 134 -0.64 10.55 -1.58
C VAL A 134 0.31 11.20 -0.58
N ASP A 135 0.33 12.53 -0.62
CA ASP A 135 1.06 13.34 0.34
C ASP A 135 0.10 13.89 1.40
N VAL A 136 0.59 14.01 2.62
CA VAL A 136 -0.09 14.73 3.71
C VAL A 136 0.61 16.04 4.01
N SER A 137 -0.14 17.08 4.40
CA SER A 137 0.43 18.33 4.87
C SER A 137 1.32 18.09 6.10
N CYS A 138 2.53 18.62 6.07
CA CYS A 138 3.54 18.35 7.10
C CYS A 138 3.04 18.73 8.50
N PHE A 139 3.07 17.76 9.42
CA PHE A 139 2.58 17.94 10.77
C PHE A 139 3.49 18.81 11.63
N LYS A 140 4.77 19.01 11.27
CA LYS A 140 5.69 19.89 11.99
C LYS A 140 5.52 21.36 11.62
N CYS A 141 5.30 21.67 10.34
CA CYS A 141 5.27 23.06 9.86
C CYS A 141 3.90 23.48 9.29
N GLY A 142 2.90 22.62 9.33
CA GLY A 142 1.55 22.94 8.81
C GLY A 142 1.54 23.33 7.31
N GLY A 143 2.45 22.75 6.51
CA GLY A 143 2.54 23.05 5.08
C GLY A 143 3.50 24.17 4.71
N LYS A 144 4.10 24.90 5.67
CA LYS A 144 5.00 26.04 5.41
C LYS A 144 6.39 25.66 4.87
N GLY A 145 6.78 24.42 4.99
CA GLY A 145 8.12 23.92 4.64
C GLY A 145 9.10 23.94 5.80
N CYS A 146 9.71 22.80 6.09
CA CYS A 146 10.72 22.63 7.14
C CYS A 146 11.69 21.50 6.76
N ASN A 147 12.68 21.23 7.62
CA ASN A 147 13.65 20.17 7.35
C ASN A 147 13.02 18.76 7.31
N VAL A 148 11.93 18.51 8.07
CA VAL A 148 11.22 17.22 8.07
C VAL A 148 10.57 16.92 6.72
N CYS A 149 9.93 17.91 6.11
CA CYS A 149 9.33 17.79 4.79
C CYS A 149 10.26 18.25 3.65
N LYS A 150 11.57 18.39 3.91
CA LYS A 150 12.57 18.84 2.93
C LYS A 150 12.14 20.16 2.23
N LYS A 151 11.58 21.11 3.00
CA LYS A 151 11.09 22.42 2.55
C LYS A 151 9.85 22.39 1.65
N THR A 152 9.28 21.22 1.33
CA THR A 152 8.13 21.08 0.43
C THR A 152 6.79 21.44 1.08
N GLY A 153 6.67 21.33 2.40
CA GLY A 153 5.39 21.41 3.12
C GLY A 153 4.59 20.11 3.12
N TRP A 154 5.01 19.08 2.37
CA TRP A 154 4.28 17.84 2.16
C TRP A 154 5.15 16.62 2.47
N ILE A 155 4.53 15.54 2.90
CA ILE A 155 5.18 14.26 3.22
C ILE A 155 4.40 13.15 2.52
N GLU A 156 5.07 12.41 1.65
CA GLU A 156 4.52 11.22 1.01
C GLU A 156 4.32 10.11 2.04
N ILE A 157 3.14 9.47 1.99
CA ILE A 157 2.76 8.45 2.97
C ILE A 157 2.26 7.15 2.38
N LEU A 158 1.63 7.16 1.19
CA LEU A 158 1.07 5.96 0.57
C LEU A 158 0.88 6.11 -0.94
N GLY A 159 0.79 4.97 -1.62
CA GLY A 159 0.33 4.86 -3.00
C GLY A 159 -1.13 4.41 -3.08
N ALA A 160 -1.86 4.90 -4.08
CA ALA A 160 -3.25 4.57 -4.32
C ALA A 160 -3.62 4.68 -5.80
N GLY A 161 -4.81 4.23 -6.17
CA GLY A 161 -5.35 4.42 -7.52
C GLY A 161 -6.65 3.67 -7.74
N MET A 162 -7.24 3.87 -8.92
CA MET A 162 -8.33 3.03 -9.37
C MET A 162 -7.78 1.67 -9.80
N VAL A 163 -8.47 0.60 -9.47
CA VAL A 163 -8.04 -0.75 -9.86
C VAL A 163 -7.99 -0.86 -11.36
N HIS A 164 -6.87 -1.34 -11.90
CA HIS A 164 -6.70 -1.51 -13.34
C HIS A 164 -7.74 -2.51 -13.88
N PRO A 165 -8.44 -2.24 -14.99
CA PRO A 165 -9.46 -3.15 -15.56
C PRO A 165 -8.96 -4.58 -15.71
N GLN A 166 -7.74 -4.77 -16.20
CA GLN A 166 -7.13 -6.09 -16.35
C GLN A 166 -7.05 -6.90 -15.04
N VAL A 167 -6.87 -6.25 -13.89
CA VAL A 167 -6.84 -6.92 -12.56
C VAL A 167 -8.24 -7.44 -12.21
N LEU A 168 -9.29 -6.68 -12.53
CA LEU A 168 -10.68 -7.12 -12.34
C LEU A 168 -11.01 -8.30 -13.26
N GLU A 169 -10.71 -8.20 -14.53
CA GLU A 169 -10.98 -9.23 -15.56
C GLU A 169 -10.25 -10.54 -15.26
N MET A 170 -8.99 -10.50 -14.86
CA MET A 170 -8.24 -11.68 -14.42
C MET A 170 -8.84 -12.36 -13.20
N SER A 171 -9.68 -11.66 -12.45
CA SER A 171 -10.43 -12.19 -11.31
C SER A 171 -11.88 -12.58 -11.67
N GLY A 172 -12.25 -12.53 -12.97
CA GLY A 172 -13.59 -12.84 -13.43
C GLY A 172 -14.63 -11.77 -13.13
N VAL A 173 -14.20 -10.54 -12.85
CA VAL A 173 -15.07 -9.39 -12.58
C VAL A 173 -15.16 -8.54 -13.84
N ASP A 174 -16.37 -8.27 -14.32
CA ASP A 174 -16.63 -7.46 -15.50
C ASP A 174 -16.22 -6.00 -15.24
N SER A 175 -15.19 -5.52 -15.90
CA SER A 175 -14.64 -4.17 -15.73
C SER A 175 -15.52 -3.07 -16.34
N GLU A 176 -16.49 -3.41 -17.20
CA GLU A 176 -17.49 -2.47 -17.72
C GLU A 176 -18.61 -2.21 -16.70
N GLU A 177 -18.91 -3.19 -15.84
CA GLU A 177 -19.95 -3.09 -14.82
C GLU A 177 -19.41 -2.64 -13.46
N TYR A 178 -18.17 -3.06 -13.12
CA TYR A 178 -17.55 -2.83 -11.81
C TYR A 178 -16.30 -2.00 -11.93
N SER A 179 -16.13 -1.08 -11.01
CA SER A 179 -14.93 -0.30 -10.81
C SER A 179 -14.47 -0.41 -9.35
N GLY A 180 -13.26 0.02 -9.06
CA GLY A 180 -12.78 -0.04 -7.69
C GLY A 180 -11.56 0.84 -7.49
N PHE A 181 -11.20 1.01 -6.22
CA PHE A 181 -9.94 1.65 -5.86
C PHE A 181 -9.17 0.80 -4.86
N ALA A 182 -7.85 0.97 -4.88
CA ALA A 182 -6.94 0.38 -3.91
C ALA A 182 -5.97 1.42 -3.36
N PHE A 183 -5.49 1.19 -2.15
CA PHE A 183 -4.40 1.95 -1.55
C PHE A 183 -3.52 1.03 -0.72
N GLY A 184 -2.22 1.37 -0.60
CA GLY A 184 -1.26 0.61 0.19
C GLY A 184 -0.35 1.51 0.99
N LEU A 185 -0.27 1.30 2.30
CA LEU A 185 0.58 2.06 3.21
C LEU A 185 1.51 1.16 4.03
N GLY A 186 2.73 1.65 4.30
CA GLY A 186 3.67 1.02 5.22
C GLY A 186 3.32 1.39 6.67
N GLN A 187 3.05 0.38 7.50
CA GLN A 187 2.66 0.60 8.89
C GLN A 187 3.75 1.30 9.68
N GLU A 188 5.02 0.90 9.48
CA GLU A 188 6.17 1.52 10.14
C GLU A 188 6.32 2.99 9.74
N ARG A 189 6.10 3.31 8.45
CA ARG A 189 6.14 4.70 7.97
C ARG A 189 5.15 5.59 8.71
N ILE A 190 3.93 5.11 8.90
CA ILE A 190 2.89 5.81 9.66
C ILE A 190 3.31 5.98 11.13
N ALA A 191 3.80 4.91 11.76
CA ALA A 191 4.27 4.95 13.15
C ALA A 191 5.46 5.91 13.33
N MET A 192 6.44 5.86 12.44
CA MET A 192 7.59 6.78 12.44
C MET A 192 7.14 8.23 12.38
N LEU A 193 6.21 8.55 11.50
CA LEU A 193 5.70 9.91 11.35
C LEU A 193 4.88 10.37 12.56
N ARG A 194 4.07 9.47 13.13
CA ARG A 194 3.19 9.78 14.27
C ARG A 194 3.94 9.95 15.57
N TYR A 195 4.96 9.14 15.79
CA TYR A 195 5.71 9.09 17.06
C TYR A 195 7.09 9.73 16.98
N GLY A 196 7.46 10.31 15.82
CA GLY A 196 8.75 10.97 15.66
C GLY A 196 9.94 10.01 15.66
N ILE A 197 9.74 8.77 15.24
CA ILE A 197 10.79 7.74 15.14
C ILE A 197 11.62 8.00 13.89
N ASN A 198 12.92 8.12 14.04
CA ASN A 198 13.82 8.50 12.93
C ASN A 198 14.47 7.29 12.23
N ASP A 199 14.35 6.08 12.79
CA ASP A 199 15.02 4.88 12.30
C ASP A 199 14.08 3.67 12.36
N ILE A 200 13.75 3.10 11.19
CA ILE A 200 12.86 1.94 11.05
C ILE A 200 13.43 0.69 11.72
N ARG A 201 14.76 0.57 11.80
CA ARG A 201 15.44 -0.60 12.38
C ARG A 201 15.07 -0.82 13.84
N GLY A 202 14.70 0.24 14.57
CA GLY A 202 14.24 0.16 15.96
C GLY A 202 13.05 -0.78 16.15
N PHE A 203 12.17 -0.91 15.16
CA PHE A 203 11.02 -1.84 15.23
C PHE A 203 11.43 -3.32 15.20
N TYR A 204 12.63 -3.66 14.72
CA TYR A 204 13.05 -5.03 14.43
C TYR A 204 14.25 -5.51 15.24
N GLN A 205 14.95 -4.61 15.92
CA GLN A 205 16.15 -4.95 16.72
C GLN A 205 15.83 -5.64 18.04
N GLY A 206 14.55 -5.65 18.48
CA GLY A 206 14.15 -6.28 19.74
C GLY A 206 14.64 -5.53 21.00
N ASP A 207 15.04 -4.28 20.87
CA ASP A 207 15.49 -3.48 22.02
C ASP A 207 14.29 -3.06 22.86
N VAL A 208 14.24 -3.56 24.10
CA VAL A 208 13.16 -3.27 25.05
C VAL A 208 13.08 -1.76 25.36
N ARG A 209 14.23 -1.06 25.42
CA ARG A 209 14.29 0.38 25.65
C ARG A 209 13.59 1.18 24.57
N PHE A 210 13.60 0.69 23.31
CA PHE A 210 12.83 1.28 22.23
C PHE A 210 11.32 1.16 22.48
N SER A 211 10.86 -0.04 22.87
CA SER A 211 9.42 -0.28 23.10
C SER A 211 8.89 0.46 24.35
N GLU A 212 9.73 0.65 25.37
CA GLU A 212 9.36 1.33 26.61
C GLU A 212 9.05 2.83 26.44
N GLN A 213 9.55 3.46 25.37
CA GLN A 213 9.28 4.86 25.06
C GLN A 213 7.82 5.13 24.66
N PHE A 214 7.03 4.09 24.35
CA PHE A 214 5.67 4.19 23.84
C PHE A 214 4.61 3.59 24.77
N LYS A 215 4.94 3.35 26.02
CA LYS A 215 4.02 2.88 27.08
C LYS A 215 3.22 4.02 27.68
#